data_254ad1576dd8d4ec405d06fb6ac81a0d
#
_entry.id   254ad1576dd8d4ec405d06fb6ac81a0d
#
_cell.length_a   1.000
_cell.length_b   1.000
_cell.length_c   1.000
_cell.angle_alpha   90.00
_cell.angle_beta   90.00
_cell.angle_gamma   90.00
#
_symmetry.space_group_name_H-M   'P 1'
#
loop_
_entity.id
_entity.type
_entity.pdbx_description
1 polymer ?
#
loop_
_entity_poly.entity_id
_entity_poly.type
_entity_poly.pdbx_seq_one_letter_code
_entity_poly.pdbx_strand_id
1 'polypeptide(L)'
;MYRLGRYLSRVTDMTTLVGGLAIALMMIHISLDVLLRYLFSTPIPGTITYVSNYYMIIAAFLPLAYAEKLGAHISVEVVTERLPQRIQFHLAHWLILLSAIILGFMAVKTWLEAVTRYEMGAALVEGGTSIIIWPGYFVLPIGLGLMVLMLVYKFVVYLTGGESGLVSSGQQQGTGEVPRPNATRATGESA
;
A
#
# COMPACT_ATOMS: atom_id res chain seq x y z
N MET A 1 -11.96 -3.86 19.82
CA MET A 1 -11.20 -3.93 18.57
C MET A 1 -11.54 -2.81 17.58
N TYR A 2 -12.75 -2.27 17.58
CA TYR A 2 -13.21 -1.23 16.65
C TYR A 2 -12.37 0.07 16.65
N ARG A 3 -11.85 0.50 17.81
CA ARG A 3 -11.02 1.72 17.90
C ARG A 3 -9.63 1.54 17.25
N LEU A 4 -9.03 0.37 17.41
CA LEU A 4 -7.71 0.05 16.83
C LEU A 4 -7.79 -0.02 15.31
N GLY A 5 -8.81 -0.68 14.76
CA GLY A 5 -9.04 -0.76 13.30
C GLY A 5 -9.26 0.61 12.66
N ARG A 6 -10.00 1.51 13.33
CA ARG A 6 -10.22 2.88 12.85
C ARG A 6 -8.94 3.72 12.87
N TYR A 7 -8.11 3.57 13.91
CA TYR A 7 -6.83 4.28 13.98
C TYR A 7 -5.88 3.79 12.88
N LEU A 8 -5.76 2.47 12.73
CA LEU A 8 -4.94 1.85 11.71
C LEU A 8 -5.40 2.26 10.30
N SER A 9 -6.71 2.31 10.05
CA SER A 9 -7.30 2.81 8.81
C SER A 9 -6.89 4.26 8.52
N ARG A 10 -6.93 5.16 9.51
CA ARG A 10 -6.52 6.56 9.32
C ARG A 10 -5.03 6.70 9.01
N VAL A 11 -4.18 5.96 9.71
CA VAL A 11 -2.73 5.95 9.45
C VAL A 11 -2.46 5.51 8.02
N THR A 12 -3.11 4.44 7.57
CA THR A 12 -2.98 3.92 6.22
C THR A 12 -3.48 4.90 5.15
N ASP A 13 -4.59 5.60 5.40
CA ASP A 13 -5.11 6.62 4.49
C ASP A 13 -4.14 7.82 4.39
N MET A 14 -3.52 8.23 5.51
CA MET A 14 -2.50 9.28 5.52
C MET A 14 -1.22 8.87 4.77
N THR A 15 -0.76 7.64 4.95
CA THR A 15 0.44 7.16 4.21
C THR A 15 0.19 7.11 2.70
N THR A 16 -1.03 6.81 2.27
CA THR A 16 -1.42 6.84 0.85
C THR A 16 -1.43 8.26 0.31
N LEU A 17 -1.94 9.23 1.08
CA LEU A 17 -1.90 10.65 0.71
C LEU A 17 -0.45 11.12 0.53
N VAL A 18 0.44 10.75 1.46
CA VAL A 18 1.87 11.09 1.37
C VAL A 18 2.52 10.44 0.13
N GLY A 19 2.18 9.17 -0.18
CA GLY A 19 2.62 8.49 -1.40
C GLY A 19 2.17 9.21 -2.66
N GLY A 20 0.91 9.62 -2.73
CA GLY A 20 0.36 10.40 -3.85
C GLY A 20 1.03 11.77 -4.00
N LEU A 21 1.27 12.47 -2.87
CA LEU A 21 1.99 13.74 -2.87
C LEU A 21 3.44 13.57 -3.36
N ALA A 22 4.11 12.48 -2.96
CA ALA A 22 5.46 12.18 -3.43
C ALA A 22 5.51 12.01 -4.96
N ILE A 23 4.50 11.33 -5.55
CA ILE A 23 4.39 11.20 -7.02
C ILE A 23 4.20 12.57 -7.68
N ALA A 24 3.32 13.41 -7.14
CA ALA A 24 3.08 14.76 -7.68
C ALA A 24 4.35 15.62 -7.62
N LEU A 25 5.05 15.61 -6.48
CA LEU A 25 6.33 16.32 -6.32
C LEU A 25 7.42 15.77 -7.24
N MET A 26 7.49 14.44 -7.43
CA MET A 26 8.40 13.80 -8.37
C MET A 26 8.16 14.30 -9.81
N MET A 27 6.89 14.37 -10.23
CA MET A 27 6.53 14.87 -11.56
C MET A 27 6.96 16.34 -11.75
N ILE A 28 6.70 17.19 -10.75
CA ILE A 28 7.10 18.61 -10.79
C ILE A 28 8.62 18.72 -10.84
N HIS A 29 9.34 17.98 -9.98
CA HIS A 29 10.80 18.01 -9.91
C HIS A 29 11.45 17.62 -11.24
N ILE A 30 11.01 16.49 -11.83
CA ILE A 30 11.54 16.01 -13.11
C ILE A 30 11.20 17.00 -14.24
N SER A 31 9.97 17.53 -14.27
CA SER A 31 9.56 18.49 -15.28
C SER A 31 10.40 19.79 -15.20
N LEU A 32 10.69 20.23 -13.98
CA LEU A 32 11.53 21.40 -13.74
C LEU A 32 12.99 21.15 -14.16
N ASP A 33 13.54 19.98 -13.84
CA ASP A 33 14.91 19.60 -14.28
C ASP A 33 15.03 19.60 -15.80
N VAL A 34 14.06 19.00 -16.49
CA VAL A 34 14.04 18.96 -17.97
C VAL A 34 13.91 20.37 -18.54
N LEU A 35 13.05 21.21 -17.97
CA LEU A 35 12.84 22.58 -18.40
C LEU A 35 14.14 23.43 -18.23
N LEU A 36 14.77 23.33 -17.07
CA LEU A 36 16.04 24.04 -16.81
C LEU A 36 17.17 23.56 -17.70
N ARG A 37 17.24 22.27 -17.97
CA ARG A 37 18.19 21.67 -18.91
C ARG A 37 18.00 22.20 -20.32
N TYR A 38 16.74 22.32 -20.74
CA TYR A 38 16.38 22.80 -22.09
C TYR A 38 16.63 24.31 -22.27
N LEU A 39 16.23 25.14 -21.29
CA LEU A 39 16.29 26.60 -21.38
C LEU A 39 17.68 27.16 -21.05
N PHE A 40 18.35 26.57 -20.06
CA PHE A 40 19.57 27.11 -19.47
C PHE A 40 20.79 26.19 -19.64
N SER A 41 20.61 25.00 -20.23
CA SER A 41 21.64 23.96 -20.35
C SER A 41 22.27 23.57 -19.00
N THR A 42 21.57 23.83 -17.91
CA THR A 42 22.02 23.54 -16.53
C THR A 42 21.00 22.61 -15.86
N PRO A 43 21.32 21.30 -15.72
CA PRO A 43 20.46 20.35 -15.00
C PRO A 43 20.50 20.64 -13.50
N ILE A 44 19.42 20.26 -12.79
CA ILE A 44 19.42 20.24 -11.33
C ILE A 44 20.36 19.10 -10.87
N PRO A 45 21.40 19.39 -10.05
CA PRO A 45 22.29 18.34 -9.57
C PRO A 45 21.54 17.36 -8.66
N GLY A 46 21.66 16.06 -8.93
CA GLY A 46 21.12 15.03 -8.06
C GLY A 46 19.67 14.66 -8.31
N THR A 47 19.03 15.12 -9.37
CA THR A 47 17.64 14.77 -9.71
C THR A 47 17.42 13.25 -9.69
N ILE A 48 18.32 12.46 -10.30
CA ILE A 48 18.19 11.00 -10.35
C ILE A 48 18.27 10.40 -8.95
N THR A 49 19.21 10.88 -8.14
CA THR A 49 19.39 10.42 -6.75
C THR A 49 18.16 10.74 -5.88
N TYR A 50 17.60 11.94 -5.97
CA TYR A 50 16.38 12.30 -5.23
C TYR A 50 15.17 11.47 -5.70
N VAL A 51 15.01 11.29 -7.00
CA VAL A 51 13.90 10.50 -7.55
C VAL A 51 13.98 9.05 -7.09
N SER A 52 15.13 8.40 -7.23
CA SER A 52 15.29 6.97 -6.93
C SER A 52 15.29 6.67 -5.43
N ASN A 53 15.95 7.49 -4.61
CA ASN A 53 16.16 7.18 -3.19
C ASN A 53 15.11 7.80 -2.26
N TYR A 54 14.27 8.72 -2.73
CA TYR A 54 13.22 9.34 -1.94
C TYR A 54 11.84 9.15 -2.57
N TYR A 55 11.57 9.78 -3.72
CA TYR A 55 10.21 9.80 -4.27
C TYR A 55 9.70 8.41 -4.63
N MET A 56 10.51 7.59 -5.33
CA MET A 56 10.10 6.24 -5.73
C MET A 56 9.88 5.33 -4.53
N ILE A 57 10.73 5.41 -3.51
CA ILE A 57 10.60 4.59 -2.30
C ILE A 57 9.34 4.99 -1.53
N ILE A 58 9.13 6.28 -1.32
CA ILE A 58 7.92 6.79 -0.64
C ILE A 58 6.65 6.38 -1.41
N ALA A 59 6.64 6.61 -2.73
CA ALA A 59 5.49 6.31 -3.58
C ALA A 59 5.15 4.82 -3.64
N ALA A 60 6.15 3.93 -3.58
CA ALA A 60 5.94 2.50 -3.66
C ALA A 60 5.56 1.87 -2.31
N PHE A 61 6.26 2.22 -1.23
CA PHE A 61 6.16 1.47 0.03
C PHE A 61 5.18 2.05 1.04
N LEU A 62 4.90 3.35 1.03
CA LEU A 62 3.90 3.91 1.94
C LEU A 62 2.46 3.48 1.63
N PRO A 63 2.01 3.43 0.35
CA PRO A 63 0.66 2.97 0.04
C PRO A 63 0.47 1.44 0.16
N LEU A 64 1.54 0.66 0.40
CA LEU A 64 1.47 -0.81 0.43
C LEU A 64 0.47 -1.32 1.49
N ALA A 65 0.45 -0.70 2.67
CA ALA A 65 -0.51 -1.02 3.72
C ALA A 65 -1.96 -0.68 3.33
N TYR A 66 -2.16 0.33 2.49
CA TYR A 66 -3.49 0.68 1.95
C TYR A 66 -3.98 -0.35 0.94
N ALA A 67 -3.10 -0.83 0.06
CA ALA A 67 -3.42 -1.92 -0.86
C ALA A 67 -3.87 -3.17 -0.11
N GLU A 68 -3.20 -3.49 1.01
CA GLU A 68 -3.60 -4.58 1.90
C GLU A 68 -4.96 -4.32 2.59
N LYS A 69 -5.22 -3.08 3.03
CA LYS A 69 -6.52 -2.68 3.60
C LYS A 69 -7.67 -2.95 2.63
N LEU A 70 -7.50 -2.62 1.35
CA LEU A 70 -8.50 -2.83 0.31
C LEU A 70 -8.62 -4.29 -0.15
N GLY A 71 -7.74 -5.19 0.31
CA GLY A 71 -7.69 -6.56 -0.20
C GLY A 71 -7.29 -6.62 -1.68
N ALA A 72 -6.58 -5.59 -2.16
CA ALA A 72 -6.19 -5.46 -3.56
C ALA A 72 -5.07 -6.42 -3.99
N HIS A 73 -4.58 -7.26 -3.07
CA HIS A 73 -3.69 -8.35 -3.45
C HIS A 73 -4.49 -9.37 -4.24
N ILE A 74 -3.99 -9.69 -5.43
CA ILE A 74 -4.58 -10.70 -6.32
C ILE A 74 -4.66 -12.00 -5.55
N SER A 75 -5.87 -12.33 -5.06
CA SER A 75 -6.14 -13.65 -4.51
C SER A 75 -6.03 -14.62 -5.68
N VAL A 76 -5.21 -15.66 -5.53
CA VAL A 76 -5.14 -16.73 -6.52
C VAL A 76 -6.41 -17.58 -6.33
N GLU A 77 -7.55 -17.02 -6.72
CA GLU A 77 -8.87 -17.66 -6.58
C GLU A 77 -8.98 -18.89 -7.46
N VAL A 78 -8.24 -18.92 -8.59
CA VAL A 78 -8.30 -20.01 -9.59
C VAL A 78 -8.03 -21.40 -9.00
N VAL A 79 -7.17 -21.50 -7.99
CA VAL A 79 -6.87 -22.77 -7.32
C VAL A 79 -7.85 -23.02 -6.17
N THR A 80 -8.28 -21.98 -5.49
CA THR A 80 -9.14 -22.10 -4.30
C THR A 80 -10.61 -22.28 -4.65
N GLU A 81 -11.09 -21.86 -5.82
CA GLU A 81 -12.48 -22.07 -6.28
C GLU A 81 -12.89 -23.54 -6.33
N ARG A 82 -11.96 -24.47 -6.49
CA ARG A 82 -12.21 -25.90 -6.50
C ARG A 82 -12.31 -26.56 -5.12
N LEU A 83 -12.01 -25.81 -4.04
CA LEU A 83 -12.02 -26.30 -2.67
C LEU A 83 -13.33 -25.95 -1.97
N PRO A 84 -13.85 -26.78 -1.04
CA PRO A 84 -15.03 -26.43 -0.25
C PRO A 84 -14.80 -25.16 0.56
N GLN A 85 -15.81 -24.30 0.65
CA GLN A 85 -15.74 -22.96 1.27
C GLN A 85 -15.10 -22.94 2.66
N ARG A 86 -15.28 -23.98 3.46
CA ARG A 86 -14.67 -24.08 4.79
C ARG A 86 -13.14 -24.16 4.73
N ILE A 87 -12.61 -24.93 3.78
CA ILE A 87 -11.16 -25.09 3.58
C ILE A 87 -10.58 -23.82 3.01
N GLN A 88 -11.26 -23.17 2.06
CA GLN A 88 -10.86 -21.87 1.51
C GLN A 88 -10.66 -20.83 2.62
N PHE A 89 -11.65 -20.73 3.51
CA PHE A 89 -11.65 -19.74 4.58
C PHE A 89 -10.45 -19.94 5.53
N HIS A 90 -10.19 -21.15 5.98
CA HIS A 90 -9.04 -21.45 6.84
C HIS A 90 -7.71 -21.26 6.11
N LEU A 91 -7.60 -21.71 4.87
CA LEU A 91 -6.39 -21.60 4.07
C LEU A 91 -6.00 -20.12 3.85
N ALA A 92 -6.96 -19.26 3.51
CA ALA A 92 -6.72 -17.84 3.32
C ALA A 92 -6.12 -17.18 4.57
N HIS A 93 -6.62 -17.49 5.76
CA HIS A 93 -6.12 -16.92 7.01
C HIS A 93 -4.74 -17.45 7.42
N TRP A 94 -4.44 -18.72 7.13
CA TRP A 94 -3.11 -19.28 7.31
C TRP A 94 -2.08 -18.65 6.36
N LEU A 95 -2.47 -18.36 5.12
CA LEU A 95 -1.63 -17.66 4.16
C LEU A 95 -1.37 -16.21 4.59
N ILE A 96 -2.35 -15.52 5.18
CA ILE A 96 -2.17 -14.19 5.78
C ILE A 96 -1.12 -14.24 6.90
N LEU A 97 -1.18 -15.23 7.77
CA LEU A 97 -0.19 -15.41 8.84
C LEU A 97 1.22 -15.68 8.28
N LEU A 98 1.33 -16.58 7.30
CA LEU A 98 2.61 -16.88 6.66
C LEU A 98 3.20 -15.63 6.00
N SER A 99 2.39 -14.86 5.27
CA SER A 99 2.78 -13.59 4.67
C SER A 99 3.24 -12.58 5.72
N ALA A 100 2.54 -12.48 6.86
CA ALA A 100 2.92 -11.60 7.95
C ALA A 100 4.29 -11.98 8.55
N ILE A 101 4.59 -13.27 8.68
CA ILE A 101 5.89 -13.74 9.18
C ILE A 101 7.02 -13.40 8.20
N ILE A 102 6.84 -13.68 6.91
CA ILE A 102 7.84 -13.41 5.87
C ILE A 102 8.12 -11.91 5.78
N LEU A 103 7.06 -11.10 5.68
CA LEU A 103 7.19 -9.65 5.61
C LEU A 103 7.73 -9.04 6.90
N GLY A 104 7.39 -9.61 8.06
CA GLY A 104 7.95 -9.23 9.35
C GLY A 104 9.46 -9.45 9.40
N PHE A 105 9.92 -10.61 8.93
CA PHE A 105 11.35 -10.88 8.81
C PHE A 105 12.05 -9.89 7.85
N MET A 106 11.43 -9.59 6.70
CA MET A 106 11.94 -8.58 5.78
C MET A 106 11.98 -7.19 6.43
N ALA A 107 10.95 -6.79 7.16
CA ALA A 107 10.91 -5.50 7.85
C ALA A 107 12.05 -5.36 8.87
N VAL A 108 12.35 -6.42 9.63
CA VAL A 108 13.47 -6.42 10.58
C VAL A 108 14.82 -6.32 9.84
N LYS A 109 15.01 -7.07 8.76
CA LYS A 109 16.25 -7.03 7.97
C LYS A 109 16.49 -5.66 7.33
N THR A 110 15.43 -5.07 6.75
CA THR A 110 15.51 -3.74 6.15
C THR A 110 15.70 -2.64 7.19
N TRP A 111 15.18 -2.81 8.40
CA TRP A 111 15.47 -1.91 9.52
C TRP A 111 16.95 -1.93 9.90
N LEU A 112 17.54 -3.11 10.07
CA LEU A 112 18.96 -3.26 10.38
C LEU A 112 19.83 -2.64 9.28
N GLU A 113 19.49 -2.85 8.02
CA GLU A 113 20.19 -2.22 6.88
C GLU A 113 20.07 -0.69 6.93
N ALA A 114 18.89 -0.14 7.23
CA ALA A 114 18.69 1.31 7.36
C ALA A 114 19.56 1.90 8.48
N VAL A 115 19.68 1.23 9.62
CA VAL A 115 20.57 1.64 10.72
C VAL A 115 22.02 1.61 10.27
N THR A 116 22.46 0.55 9.60
CA THR A 116 23.84 0.46 9.08
C THR A 116 24.13 1.58 8.09
N ARG A 117 23.19 1.92 7.19
CA ARG A 117 23.35 3.05 6.25
C ARG A 117 23.40 4.41 6.95
N TYR A 118 22.65 4.55 8.02
CA TYR A 118 22.71 5.74 8.87
C TYR A 118 24.08 5.89 9.55
N GLU A 119 24.60 4.83 10.18
CA GLU A 119 25.90 4.85 10.85
C GLU A 119 27.07 5.13 9.90
N MET A 120 26.99 4.63 8.66
CA MET A 120 27.99 4.90 7.62
C MET A 120 27.85 6.30 7.00
N GLY A 121 26.80 7.06 7.34
CA GLY A 121 26.51 8.35 6.70
C GLY A 121 26.33 8.24 5.19
N ALA A 122 25.62 7.18 4.72
CA ALA A 122 25.52 6.85 3.31
C ALA A 122 25.07 8.04 2.46
N ALA A 123 25.90 8.40 1.47
CA ALA A 123 25.67 9.48 0.52
C ALA A 123 26.11 9.04 -0.88
N LEU A 124 25.47 9.60 -1.90
CA LEU A 124 25.84 9.42 -3.31
C LEU A 124 26.36 10.75 -3.87
N VAL A 125 27.42 10.67 -4.67
CA VAL A 125 27.96 11.83 -5.37
C VAL A 125 27.40 11.85 -6.79
N GLU A 126 26.62 12.89 -7.11
CA GLU A 126 26.04 13.10 -8.44
C GLU A 126 26.29 14.55 -8.87
N GLY A 127 26.88 14.74 -10.06
CA GLY A 127 27.17 16.08 -10.58
C GLY A 127 28.16 16.90 -9.70
N GLY A 128 29.02 16.24 -8.94
CA GLY A 128 29.96 16.90 -8.02
C GLY A 128 29.36 17.30 -6.67
N THR A 129 28.07 17.00 -6.43
CA THR A 129 27.40 17.27 -5.16
C THR A 129 27.16 15.96 -4.39
N SER A 130 27.46 15.95 -3.10
CA SER A 130 27.21 14.81 -2.22
C SER A 130 25.79 14.90 -1.68
N ILE A 131 24.96 13.91 -2.00
CA ILE A 131 23.55 13.83 -1.59
C ILE A 131 23.40 12.71 -0.58
N ILE A 132 22.88 13.05 0.59
CA ILE A 132 22.58 12.10 1.66
C ILE A 132 21.45 11.18 1.19
N ILE A 133 21.60 9.86 1.34
CA ILE A 133 20.59 8.88 0.91
C ILE A 133 20.03 8.03 2.05
N TRP A 134 20.68 7.99 3.22
CA TRP A 134 20.27 7.15 4.34
C TRP A 134 18.84 7.37 4.82
N PRO A 135 18.21 8.59 4.77
CA PRO A 135 16.82 8.74 5.22
C PRO A 135 15.81 7.95 4.39
N GLY A 136 16.07 7.76 3.09
CA GLY A 136 15.23 6.96 2.21
C GLY A 136 15.14 5.49 2.62
N TYR A 137 16.20 4.95 3.22
CA TYR A 137 16.23 3.56 3.68
C TYR A 137 15.28 3.28 4.84
N PHE A 138 14.88 4.28 5.64
CA PHE A 138 13.91 4.11 6.71
C PHE A 138 12.45 4.02 6.23
N VAL A 139 12.16 4.54 5.06
CA VAL A 139 10.79 4.49 4.49
C VAL A 139 10.36 3.05 4.21
N LEU A 140 11.28 2.22 3.71
CA LEU A 140 11.01 0.83 3.37
C LEU A 140 10.56 -0.01 4.58
N PRO A 141 11.30 -0.08 5.70
CA PRO A 141 10.86 -0.85 6.85
C PRO A 141 9.62 -0.27 7.53
N ILE A 142 9.38 1.05 7.44
CA ILE A 142 8.15 1.68 7.94
C ILE A 142 6.94 1.20 7.12
N GLY A 143 7.02 1.22 5.79
CA GLY A 143 5.96 0.74 4.91
C GLY A 143 5.67 -0.76 5.11
N LEU A 144 6.71 -1.59 5.17
CA LEU A 144 6.58 -3.02 5.45
C LEU A 144 6.02 -3.28 6.85
N GLY A 145 6.46 -2.53 7.87
CA GLY A 145 5.95 -2.64 9.24
C GLY A 145 4.45 -2.33 9.33
N LEU A 146 3.98 -1.29 8.67
CA LEU A 146 2.56 -0.97 8.57
C LEU A 146 1.76 -2.07 7.88
N MET A 147 2.31 -2.66 6.81
CA MET A 147 1.67 -3.78 6.13
C MET A 147 1.58 -5.01 7.03
N VAL A 148 2.67 -5.38 7.72
CA VAL A 148 2.67 -6.48 8.70
C VAL A 148 1.65 -6.25 9.80
N LEU A 149 1.56 -5.02 10.31
CA LEU A 149 0.59 -4.66 11.34
C LEU A 149 -0.86 -4.86 10.85
N MET A 150 -1.14 -4.53 9.58
CA MET A 150 -2.45 -4.79 8.96
C MET A 150 -2.75 -6.28 8.82
N LEU A 151 -1.78 -7.08 8.36
CA LEU A 151 -1.95 -8.54 8.23
C LEU A 151 -2.19 -9.20 9.59
N VAL A 152 -1.40 -8.83 10.60
CA VAL A 152 -1.57 -9.33 11.97
C VAL A 152 -2.93 -8.92 12.55
N TYR A 153 -3.36 -7.68 12.31
CA TYR A 153 -4.69 -7.22 12.73
C TYR A 153 -5.82 -8.04 12.07
N LYS A 154 -5.75 -8.30 10.77
CA LYS A 154 -6.72 -9.15 10.05
C LYS A 154 -6.75 -10.57 10.65
N PHE A 155 -5.59 -11.14 10.94
CA PHE A 155 -5.49 -12.47 11.52
C PHE A 155 -6.06 -12.53 12.96
N VAL A 156 -5.80 -11.53 13.80
CA VAL A 156 -6.35 -11.43 15.15
C VAL A 156 -7.88 -11.28 15.13
N VAL A 157 -8.43 -10.48 14.20
CA VAL A 157 -9.87 -10.34 14.02
C VAL A 157 -10.51 -11.69 13.64
N TYR A 158 -9.84 -12.47 12.78
CA TYR A 158 -10.26 -13.82 12.45
C TYR A 158 -10.33 -14.73 13.69
N LEU A 159 -9.28 -14.74 14.53
CA LEU A 159 -9.23 -15.57 15.75
C LEU A 159 -10.30 -15.21 16.76
N THR A 160 -10.66 -13.93 16.85
CA THR A 160 -11.63 -13.42 17.84
C THR A 160 -13.07 -13.44 17.32
N GLY A 161 -13.31 -13.85 16.07
CA GLY A 161 -14.65 -13.89 15.46
C GLY A 161 -15.36 -12.53 15.41
N GLY A 162 -14.60 -11.42 15.57
CA GLY A 162 -15.14 -10.06 15.61
C GLY A 162 -15.30 -9.47 14.22
N GLU A 163 -16.30 -8.59 14.05
CA GLU A 163 -16.41 -7.78 12.83
C GLU A 163 -15.17 -6.87 12.68
N SER A 164 -14.54 -6.91 11.52
CA SER A 164 -13.42 -6.03 11.19
C SER A 164 -13.92 -4.59 11.12
N GLY A 165 -13.45 -3.72 12.00
CA GLY A 165 -13.71 -2.27 11.94
C GLY A 165 -13.02 -1.56 10.75
N LEU A 166 -12.51 -2.32 9.79
CA LEU A 166 -11.97 -1.85 8.53
C LEU A 166 -13.17 -1.66 7.58
N VAL A 167 -13.73 -0.46 7.57
CA VAL A 167 -14.76 -0.09 6.59
C VAL A 167 -14.09 -0.07 5.22
N SER A 168 -14.34 -1.09 4.41
CA SER A 168 -13.97 -1.13 3.01
C SER A 168 -14.85 -0.13 2.24
N SER A 169 -14.42 1.12 2.17
CA SER A 169 -15.07 2.15 1.36
C SER A 169 -15.06 1.82 -0.15
N GLY A 170 -14.36 0.77 -0.56
CA GLY A 170 -14.25 0.32 -1.95
C GLY A 170 -15.31 -0.70 -2.39
N GLN A 171 -16.00 -1.37 -1.47
CA GLN A 171 -16.96 -2.41 -1.85
C GLN A 171 -18.38 -1.88 -2.17
N GLN A 172 -18.65 -0.60 -1.90
CA GLN A 172 -19.93 0.02 -2.24
C GLN A 172 -20.04 0.53 -3.69
N GLN A 173 -18.94 0.56 -4.45
CA GLN A 173 -18.98 1.00 -5.86
C GLN A 173 -19.06 -0.15 -6.88
N GLY A 174 -19.03 -1.42 -6.46
CA GLY A 174 -19.08 -2.59 -7.34
C GLY A 174 -20.43 -3.31 -7.41
N THR A 175 -21.33 -3.07 -6.48
CA THR A 175 -22.73 -3.53 -6.59
C THR A 175 -23.55 -2.44 -7.25
N GLY A 176 -23.27 -2.18 -8.52
CA GLY A 176 -24.23 -1.59 -9.42
C GLY A 176 -25.47 -2.47 -9.37
N GLU A 177 -26.48 -1.98 -8.71
CA GLU A 177 -27.82 -2.52 -8.69
C GLU A 177 -28.24 -2.81 -10.14
N VAL A 178 -28.16 -4.09 -10.51
CA VAL A 178 -28.79 -4.55 -11.75
C VAL A 178 -30.29 -4.32 -11.55
N PRO A 179 -30.93 -3.42 -12.31
CA PRO A 179 -32.36 -3.21 -12.21
C PRO A 179 -33.03 -4.54 -12.52
N ARG A 180 -33.76 -5.12 -11.56
CA ARG A 180 -34.58 -6.30 -11.80
C ARG A 180 -35.64 -5.90 -12.85
N PRO A 181 -35.64 -6.47 -14.04
CA PRO A 181 -36.70 -6.21 -14.99
C PRO A 181 -37.95 -6.96 -14.51
N ASN A 182 -39.05 -6.22 -14.36
CA ASN A 182 -40.41 -6.70 -14.25
C ASN A 182 -40.95 -7.16 -12.88
N ALA A 183 -41.40 -6.16 -12.13
CA ALA A 183 -42.57 -6.36 -11.27
C ALA A 183 -43.76 -5.44 -11.68
N THR A 184 -44.01 -5.31 -12.98
CA THR A 184 -45.18 -4.54 -13.50
C THR A 184 -45.78 -5.25 -14.68
N ARG A 185 -46.33 -6.45 -14.43
CA ARG A 185 -47.37 -7.09 -15.31
C ARG A 185 -48.11 -8.18 -14.56
N ALA A 186 -48.86 -7.80 -13.57
CA ALA A 186 -49.91 -8.68 -13.02
C ALA A 186 -51.00 -7.88 -12.27
N THR A 187 -51.57 -6.86 -12.90
CA THR A 187 -52.89 -6.36 -12.51
C THR A 187 -53.49 -5.69 -13.72
N GLY A 188 -54.40 -6.37 -14.39
CA GLY A 188 -55.26 -5.76 -15.38
C GLY A 188 -55.59 -6.64 -16.55
N GLU A 189 -56.34 -7.72 -16.30
CA GLU A 189 -57.32 -8.20 -17.28
C GLU A 189 -58.26 -9.18 -16.60
N SER A 190 -59.36 -8.61 -16.08
CA SER A 190 -60.60 -9.29 -15.86
C SER A 190 -61.73 -8.25 -15.77
N ALA A 191 -62.28 -7.88 -16.91
CA ALA A 191 -63.66 -7.44 -17.08
C ALA A 191 -64.02 -7.60 -18.56
#